data_3b34b0a592a5b1e09b5c08a17186aaa5
#
_entry.id   3b34b0a592a5b1e09b5c08a17186aaa5
#
_cell.length_a   1.000
_cell.length_b   1.000
_cell.length_c   1.000
_cell.angle_alpha   90.00
_cell.angle_beta   90.00
_cell.angle_gamma   90.00
#
_symmetry.space_group_name_H-M   'P 1'
#
loop_
_entity.id
_entity.type
_entity.pdbx_description
1 polymer ?
#
loop_
_entity_poly.entity_id
_entity_poly.type
_entity_poly.pdbx_seq_one_letter_code
_entity_poly.pdbx_strand_id
1 'polypeptide(L)'
;RRPRLLVLDEPVAMLDPVARHDFMATVLAAMVDDGVSVVLSSHVLAELERVADYLILLSRGRVQMAGEVDDLLAGHRILTGPAAEAGNFAERPVVHVSRAEAQAHLLIRAAADDPVPPGWEAHPVSLEELVLAYLREPGAAALPGPAREPSEVTR
;
A
#
# COMPACT_ATOMS: atom_id res chain seq x y z
N ARG A 1 -1.08 30.72 14.50
CA ARG A 1 -0.65 29.48 15.21
C ARG A 1 -0.27 28.46 14.13
N ARG A 2 0.93 27.91 14.22
CA ARG A 2 1.34 26.81 13.32
C ARG A 2 0.72 25.51 13.85
N PRO A 3 -0.05 24.76 13.05
CA PRO A 3 -0.61 23.48 13.48
C PRO A 3 0.53 22.45 13.65
N ARG A 4 0.36 21.50 14.55
CA ARG A 4 1.25 20.33 14.66
C ARG A 4 0.77 19.16 13.80
N LEU A 5 -0.51 19.16 13.50
CA LEU A 5 -1.16 18.14 12.65
C LEU A 5 -2.06 18.84 11.65
N LEU A 6 -1.95 18.46 10.39
CA LEU A 6 -2.82 18.86 9.30
C LEU A 6 -3.57 17.63 8.79
N VAL A 7 -4.89 17.74 8.71
CA VAL A 7 -5.74 16.67 8.15
C VAL A 7 -6.39 17.19 6.88
N LEU A 8 -6.15 16.53 5.77
CA LEU A 8 -6.58 16.91 4.44
C LEU A 8 -7.41 15.78 3.81
N ASP A 9 -8.67 16.08 3.49
CA ASP A 9 -9.57 15.13 2.86
C ASP A 9 -9.69 15.45 1.37
N GLU A 10 -9.16 14.53 0.51
CA GLU A 10 -9.14 14.64 -0.95
C GLU A 10 -8.71 16.03 -1.48
N PRO A 11 -7.63 16.64 -0.95
CA PRO A 11 -7.33 18.05 -1.18
C PRO A 11 -6.98 18.38 -2.64
N VAL A 12 -6.58 17.37 -3.42
CA VAL A 12 -6.12 17.54 -4.81
C VAL A 12 -7.13 17.04 -5.86
N ALA A 13 -8.28 16.52 -5.44
CA ALA A 13 -9.25 15.88 -6.34
C ALA A 13 -9.75 16.79 -7.48
N MET A 14 -9.84 18.09 -7.24
CA MET A 14 -10.36 19.08 -8.21
C MET A 14 -9.26 19.93 -8.85
N LEU A 15 -7.99 19.64 -8.59
CA LEU A 15 -6.87 20.41 -9.13
C LEU A 15 -6.40 19.82 -10.46
N ASP A 16 -5.98 20.70 -11.36
CA ASP A 16 -5.23 20.28 -12.55
C ASP A 16 -3.83 19.72 -12.17
N PRO A 17 -3.15 19.00 -13.06
CA PRO A 17 -1.88 18.35 -12.74
C PRO A 17 -0.79 19.29 -12.22
N VAL A 18 -0.73 20.55 -12.70
CA VAL A 18 0.28 21.53 -12.28
C VAL A 18 -0.03 22.02 -10.86
N ALA A 19 -1.27 22.47 -10.63
CA ALA A 19 -1.73 22.94 -9.33
C ALA A 19 -1.62 21.84 -8.25
N ARG A 20 -1.86 20.58 -8.63
CA ARG A 20 -1.70 19.41 -7.77
C ARG A 20 -0.25 19.20 -7.36
N HIS A 21 0.67 19.27 -8.31
CA HIS A 21 2.11 19.17 -8.05
C HIS A 21 2.58 20.27 -7.07
N ASP A 22 2.18 21.52 -7.32
CA ASP A 22 2.57 22.67 -6.50
C ASP A 22 1.99 22.58 -5.08
N PHE A 23 0.74 22.08 -4.95
CA PHE A 23 0.12 21.81 -3.67
C PHE A 23 0.92 20.77 -2.87
N MET A 24 1.26 19.63 -3.49
CA MET A 24 2.03 18.57 -2.83
C MET A 24 3.43 19.04 -2.42
N ALA A 25 4.09 19.84 -3.26
CA ALA A 25 5.37 20.45 -2.92
C ALA A 25 5.25 21.38 -1.68
N THR A 26 4.15 22.13 -1.58
CA THR A 26 3.88 23.00 -0.42
C THR A 26 3.64 22.17 0.85
N VAL A 27 2.90 21.08 0.75
CA VAL A 27 2.67 20.15 1.88
C VAL A 27 4.00 19.56 2.37
N LEU A 28 4.83 19.06 1.45
CA LEU A 28 6.16 18.53 1.78
C LEU A 28 7.06 19.56 2.45
N ALA A 29 7.08 20.79 1.95
CA ALA A 29 7.84 21.88 2.56
C ALA A 29 7.38 22.15 4.01
N ALA A 30 6.08 22.16 4.26
CA ALA A 30 5.52 22.33 5.61
C ALA A 30 5.90 21.18 6.55
N MET A 31 5.97 19.94 6.05
CA MET A 31 6.43 18.79 6.83
C MET A 31 7.91 18.92 7.21
N VAL A 32 8.77 19.28 6.24
CA VAL A 32 10.22 19.37 6.46
C VAL A 32 10.60 20.61 7.26
N ASP A 33 10.11 21.80 6.88
CA ASP A 33 10.55 23.07 7.43
C ASP A 33 9.89 23.41 8.78
N ASP A 34 8.61 23.05 8.93
CA ASP A 34 7.80 23.39 10.08
C ASP A 34 7.54 22.20 11.04
N GLY A 35 7.94 20.98 10.65
CA GLY A 35 7.73 19.77 11.46
C GLY A 35 6.25 19.41 11.64
N VAL A 36 5.42 19.69 10.64
CA VAL A 36 3.98 19.42 10.65
C VAL A 36 3.74 17.97 10.26
N SER A 37 3.00 17.22 11.07
CA SER A 37 2.50 15.91 10.66
C SER A 37 1.28 16.09 9.75
N VAL A 38 1.18 15.30 8.68
CA VAL A 38 0.09 15.41 7.71
C VAL A 38 -0.63 14.06 7.60
N VAL A 39 -1.96 14.10 7.71
CA VAL A 39 -2.84 12.99 7.33
C VAL A 39 -3.60 13.41 6.09
N LEU A 40 -3.41 12.67 5.01
CA LEU A 40 -3.98 12.98 3.70
C LEU A 40 -4.82 11.81 3.22
N SER A 41 -6.08 12.04 2.83
CA SER A 41 -6.84 11.08 2.04
C SER A 41 -6.68 11.37 0.55
N SER A 42 -6.49 10.33 -0.26
CA SER A 42 -6.46 10.43 -1.72
C SER A 42 -6.84 9.10 -2.36
N HIS A 43 -7.41 9.17 -3.56
CA HIS A 43 -7.62 8.03 -4.46
C HIS A 43 -6.60 8.01 -5.61
N VAL A 44 -5.68 8.97 -5.66
CA VAL A 44 -4.62 9.07 -6.67
C VAL A 44 -3.32 8.51 -6.11
N LEU A 45 -3.11 7.21 -6.30
CA LEU A 45 -2.03 6.45 -5.67
C LEU A 45 -0.63 6.92 -6.10
N ALA A 46 -0.46 7.30 -7.36
CA ALA A 46 0.84 7.78 -7.89
C ALA A 46 1.38 9.04 -7.18
N GLU A 47 0.51 9.81 -6.54
CA GLU A 47 0.92 10.97 -5.74
C GLU A 47 1.35 10.57 -4.34
N LEU A 48 0.64 9.60 -3.75
CA LEU A 48 0.95 9.10 -2.41
C LEU A 48 2.30 8.38 -2.39
N GLU A 49 2.64 7.62 -3.43
CA GLU A 49 3.91 6.88 -3.53
C GLU A 49 5.16 7.76 -3.37
N ARG A 50 5.04 9.06 -3.66
CA ARG A 50 6.16 10.00 -3.59
C ARG A 50 6.27 10.73 -2.27
N VAL A 51 5.22 10.75 -1.46
CA VAL A 51 5.13 11.66 -0.31
C VAL A 51 4.69 10.97 0.97
N ALA A 52 4.10 9.77 0.89
CA ALA A 52 3.59 9.07 2.04
C ALA A 52 4.68 8.17 2.65
N ASP A 53 4.97 8.38 3.92
CA ASP A 53 5.83 7.49 4.71
C ASP A 53 5.02 6.28 5.22
N TYR A 54 3.75 6.50 5.54
CA TYR A 54 2.86 5.51 6.13
C TYR A 54 1.53 5.44 5.38
N LEU A 55 1.07 4.23 5.07
CA LEU A 55 -0.20 3.98 4.39
C LEU A 55 -1.20 3.33 5.32
N ILE A 56 -2.46 3.77 5.24
CA ILE A 56 -3.63 3.09 5.79
C ILE A 56 -4.63 2.88 4.66
N LEU A 57 -4.80 1.64 4.22
CA LEU A 57 -5.78 1.27 3.21
C LEU A 57 -7.11 0.90 3.86
N LEU A 58 -8.14 1.67 3.52
CA LEU A 58 -9.50 1.45 4.00
C LEU A 58 -10.40 0.90 2.88
N SER A 59 -11.12 -0.15 3.16
CA SER A 59 -12.16 -0.66 2.29
C SER A 59 -13.34 -1.19 3.10
N ARG A 60 -14.55 -0.86 2.69
CA ARG A 60 -15.80 -1.29 3.35
C ARG A 60 -15.81 -1.03 4.87
N GLY A 61 -15.29 0.12 5.29
CA GLY A 61 -15.23 0.50 6.71
C GLY A 61 -14.22 -0.28 7.56
N ARG A 62 -13.28 -1.01 6.94
CA ARG A 62 -12.23 -1.77 7.61
C ARG A 62 -10.85 -1.43 7.07
N VAL A 63 -9.86 -1.46 7.94
CA VAL A 63 -8.46 -1.40 7.53
C VAL A 63 -8.10 -2.72 6.85
N GLN A 64 -7.67 -2.64 5.61
CA GLN A 64 -7.19 -3.79 4.83
C GLN A 64 -5.69 -3.98 5.02
N MET A 65 -4.96 -2.87 5.11
CA MET A 65 -3.51 -2.83 5.23
C MET A 65 -3.10 -1.53 5.93
N ALA A 66 -2.09 -1.58 6.77
CA ALA A 66 -1.48 -0.41 7.38
C ALA A 66 0.01 -0.68 7.66
N GLY A 67 0.88 0.28 7.39
CA GLY A 67 2.32 0.17 7.63
C GLY A 67 3.12 1.25 6.92
N GLU A 68 4.42 1.29 7.22
CA GLU A 68 5.40 2.08 6.47
C GLU A 68 5.37 1.63 5.00
N VAL A 69 5.39 2.58 4.07
CA VAL A 69 5.26 2.27 2.63
C VAL A 69 6.41 1.38 2.16
N ASP A 70 7.63 1.69 2.56
CA ASP A 70 8.80 0.91 2.18
C ASP A 70 8.74 -0.53 2.71
N ASP A 71 8.29 -0.73 3.95
CA ASP A 71 8.12 -2.06 4.55
C ASP A 71 7.01 -2.85 3.85
N LEU A 72 5.92 -2.18 3.49
CA LEU A 72 4.84 -2.79 2.73
C LEU A 72 5.31 -3.26 1.36
N LEU A 73 6.07 -2.45 0.65
CA LEU A 73 6.62 -2.79 -0.67
C LEU A 73 7.69 -3.89 -0.56
N ALA A 74 8.60 -3.80 0.41
CA ALA A 74 9.64 -4.81 0.64
C ALA A 74 9.08 -6.17 1.07
N GLY A 75 7.94 -6.19 1.76
CA GLY A 75 7.25 -7.40 2.22
C GLY A 75 6.37 -8.08 1.18
N HIS A 76 6.33 -7.58 -0.06
CA HIS A 76 5.50 -8.11 -1.15
C HIS A 76 6.28 -8.26 -2.45
N ARG A 77 5.90 -9.24 -3.27
CA ARG A 77 6.50 -9.49 -4.59
C ARG A 77 5.45 -9.96 -5.58
N ILE A 78 5.66 -9.65 -6.84
CA ILE A 78 4.90 -10.24 -7.94
C ILE A 78 5.71 -11.41 -8.50
N LEU A 79 5.11 -12.59 -8.51
CA LEU A 79 5.65 -13.75 -9.22
C LEU A 79 4.93 -13.91 -10.55
N THR A 80 5.68 -14.03 -11.64
CA THR A 80 5.17 -14.28 -13.00
C THR A 80 5.64 -15.63 -13.46
N GLY A 81 4.73 -16.49 -13.92
CA GLY A 81 5.07 -17.84 -14.38
C GLY A 81 3.90 -18.55 -15.06
N PRO A 82 4.01 -19.87 -15.30
CA PRO A 82 2.99 -20.64 -16.02
C PRO A 82 1.64 -20.67 -15.29
N ALA A 83 0.55 -20.33 -15.97
CA ALA A 83 -0.78 -20.32 -15.38
C ALA A 83 -1.23 -21.69 -14.83
N ALA A 84 -0.77 -22.79 -15.46
CA ALA A 84 -1.05 -24.16 -15.03
C ALA A 84 -0.47 -24.47 -13.63
N GLU A 85 0.61 -23.79 -13.24
CA GLU A 85 1.32 -24.02 -11.99
C GLU A 85 0.88 -23.07 -10.86
N ALA A 86 0.01 -22.10 -11.15
CA ALA A 86 -0.45 -21.13 -10.15
C ALA A 86 -1.13 -21.78 -8.92
N GLY A 87 -1.71 -22.98 -9.09
CA GLY A 87 -2.30 -23.76 -7.99
C GLY A 87 -1.29 -24.27 -6.98
N ASN A 88 -0.02 -24.41 -7.34
CA ASN A 88 1.05 -24.88 -6.44
C ASN A 88 1.38 -23.89 -5.31
N PHE A 89 0.85 -22.68 -5.39
CA PHE A 89 1.06 -21.62 -4.41
C PHE A 89 -0.07 -21.54 -3.35
N ALA A 90 -1.00 -22.48 -3.32
CA ALA A 90 -2.14 -22.44 -2.41
C ALA A 90 -1.74 -22.40 -0.91
N GLU A 91 -0.58 -22.94 -0.55
CA GLU A 91 -0.05 -22.92 0.82
C GLU A 91 0.80 -21.67 1.14
N ARG A 92 1.09 -20.83 0.13
CA ARG A 92 1.82 -19.58 0.32
C ARG A 92 0.86 -18.43 0.60
N PRO A 93 1.31 -17.35 1.24
CA PRO A 93 0.47 -16.19 1.53
C PRO A 93 0.19 -15.36 0.27
N VAL A 94 -0.58 -15.92 -0.67
CA VAL A 94 -1.00 -15.25 -1.89
C VAL A 94 -2.09 -14.22 -1.56
N VAL A 95 -1.86 -12.98 -1.96
CA VAL A 95 -2.82 -11.87 -1.81
C VAL A 95 -3.80 -11.86 -2.98
N HIS A 96 -3.29 -11.94 -4.21
CA HIS A 96 -4.10 -11.89 -5.42
C HIS A 96 -3.49 -12.72 -6.55
N VAL A 97 -4.36 -13.31 -7.38
CA VAL A 97 -3.97 -14.09 -8.57
C VAL A 97 -4.64 -13.48 -9.78
N SER A 98 -3.85 -13.04 -10.74
CA SER A 98 -4.32 -12.68 -12.09
C SER A 98 -3.81 -13.71 -13.11
N ARG A 99 -4.66 -14.12 -14.02
CA ARG A 99 -4.31 -15.07 -15.09
C ARG A 99 -4.60 -14.45 -16.44
N ALA A 100 -3.63 -14.55 -17.35
CA ALA A 100 -3.75 -14.14 -18.74
C ALA A 100 -3.21 -15.25 -19.64
N GLU A 101 -4.11 -15.92 -20.37
CA GLU A 101 -3.78 -17.04 -21.27
C GLU A 101 -2.86 -18.10 -20.63
N ALA A 102 -1.58 -18.10 -20.98
CA ALA A 102 -0.59 -19.07 -20.51
C ALA A 102 0.19 -18.64 -19.27
N GLN A 103 0.03 -17.38 -18.82
CA GLN A 103 0.76 -16.81 -17.70
C GLN A 103 -0.14 -16.50 -16.52
N ALA A 104 0.43 -16.58 -15.32
CA ALA A 104 -0.17 -16.09 -14.09
C ALA A 104 0.75 -15.07 -13.41
N HIS A 105 0.13 -14.06 -12.80
CA HIS A 105 0.78 -13.10 -11.95
C HIS A 105 0.20 -13.26 -10.54
N LEU A 106 1.07 -13.55 -9.59
CA LEU A 106 0.73 -13.79 -8.19
C LEU A 106 1.31 -12.67 -7.36
N LEU A 107 0.49 -11.85 -6.73
CA LEU A 107 0.98 -11.00 -5.65
C LEU A 107 1.05 -11.85 -4.39
N ILE A 108 2.24 -12.00 -3.85
CA ILE A 108 2.50 -12.76 -2.63
C ILE A 108 3.13 -11.89 -1.55
N ARG A 109 2.94 -12.26 -0.29
CA ARG A 109 3.77 -11.78 0.80
C ARG A 109 5.04 -12.60 0.83
N ALA A 110 6.15 -11.96 0.59
CA ALA A 110 7.46 -12.60 0.58
C ALA A 110 8.54 -11.53 0.70
N ALA A 111 9.60 -11.81 1.44
CA ALA A 111 10.77 -10.96 1.48
C ALA A 111 11.53 -10.99 0.15
N ALA A 112 12.37 -9.99 -0.08
CA ALA A 112 13.11 -9.87 -1.34
C ALA A 112 14.08 -11.04 -1.59
N ASP A 113 14.56 -11.70 -0.54
CA ASP A 113 15.49 -12.82 -0.55
C ASP A 113 14.82 -14.20 -0.50
N ASP A 114 13.48 -14.25 -0.42
CA ASP A 114 12.76 -15.53 -0.45
C ASP A 114 13.00 -16.26 -1.78
N PRO A 115 13.20 -17.59 -1.76
CA PRO A 115 13.51 -18.33 -2.97
C PRO A 115 12.35 -18.31 -3.99
N VAL A 116 12.70 -18.00 -5.23
CA VAL A 116 11.78 -18.05 -6.37
C VAL A 116 11.74 -19.47 -6.92
N PRO A 117 10.55 -20.07 -7.10
CA PRO A 117 10.45 -21.41 -7.67
C PRO A 117 10.96 -21.46 -9.12
N PRO A 118 11.48 -22.61 -9.58
CA PRO A 118 11.90 -22.80 -10.96
C PRO A 118 10.74 -22.47 -11.93
N GLY A 119 11.05 -21.77 -13.03
CA GLY A 119 10.07 -21.38 -14.03
C GLY A 119 9.24 -20.13 -13.67
N TRP A 120 9.51 -19.52 -12.51
CA TRP A 120 8.89 -18.27 -12.08
C TRP A 120 9.91 -17.14 -12.00
N GLU A 121 9.47 -15.93 -12.28
CA GLU A 121 10.24 -14.70 -12.15
C GLU A 121 9.63 -13.82 -11.07
N ALA A 122 10.49 -13.18 -10.26
CA ALA A 122 10.04 -12.28 -9.21
C ALA A 122 10.32 -10.83 -9.58
N HIS A 123 9.33 -9.99 -9.38
CA HIS A 123 9.40 -8.56 -9.64
C HIS A 123 9.01 -7.77 -8.38
N PRO A 124 9.56 -6.57 -8.16
CA PRO A 124 9.08 -5.67 -7.13
C PRO A 124 7.64 -5.27 -7.43
N VAL A 125 6.89 -4.96 -6.39
CA VAL A 125 5.52 -4.47 -6.48
C VAL A 125 5.53 -2.94 -6.37
N SER A 126 4.70 -2.25 -7.17
CA SER A 126 4.39 -0.84 -6.99
C SER A 126 3.30 -0.65 -5.94
N LEU A 127 3.20 0.55 -5.36
CA LEU A 127 2.14 0.88 -4.40
C LEU A 127 0.75 0.71 -5.03
N GLU A 128 0.60 1.08 -6.29
CA GLU A 128 -0.66 0.93 -7.02
C GLU A 128 -1.08 -0.54 -7.15
N GLU A 129 -0.17 -1.42 -7.59
CA GLU A 129 -0.45 -2.86 -7.71
C GLU A 129 -0.79 -3.48 -6.38
N LEU A 130 -0.06 -3.11 -5.32
CA LEU A 130 -0.30 -3.57 -3.96
C LEU A 130 -1.70 -3.18 -3.48
N VAL A 131 -2.05 -1.90 -3.57
CA VAL A 131 -3.36 -1.38 -3.15
C VAL A 131 -4.49 -2.01 -3.94
N LEU A 132 -4.37 -2.08 -5.27
CA LEU A 132 -5.38 -2.68 -6.14
C LEU A 132 -5.63 -4.16 -5.81
N ALA A 133 -4.59 -4.91 -5.50
CA ALA A 133 -4.71 -6.32 -5.11
C ALA A 133 -5.52 -6.48 -3.81
N TYR A 134 -5.21 -5.71 -2.77
CA TYR A 134 -5.95 -5.76 -1.50
C TYR A 134 -7.39 -5.24 -1.61
N LEU A 135 -7.66 -4.29 -2.51
CA LEU A 135 -9.02 -3.83 -2.77
C LEU A 135 -9.87 -4.89 -3.51
N ARG A 136 -9.24 -5.70 -4.38
CA ARG A 136 -9.93 -6.79 -5.10
C ARG A 136 -10.22 -7.98 -4.21
N GLU A 137 -9.35 -8.25 -3.24
CA GLU A 137 -9.44 -9.38 -2.32
C GLU A 137 -9.58 -8.87 -0.86
N PRO A 138 -10.73 -8.29 -0.49
CA PRO A 138 -10.97 -7.81 0.86
C PRO A 138 -11.06 -9.00 1.82
N GLY A 139 -10.01 -9.27 2.53
CA GLY A 139 -9.88 -10.43 3.40
C GLY A 139 -8.66 -11.29 3.09
N ALA A 140 -7.94 -10.99 2.00
CA ALA A 140 -6.57 -11.44 1.87
C ALA A 140 -5.81 -10.95 3.11
N ALA A 141 -5.36 -11.89 3.91
CA ALA A 141 -4.90 -11.75 5.28
C ALA A 141 -4.39 -10.33 5.61
N ALA A 142 -5.16 -9.58 6.37
CA ALA A 142 -4.76 -8.29 6.90
C ALA A 142 -3.40 -8.41 7.56
N LEU A 143 -2.50 -7.48 7.28
CA LEU A 143 -1.31 -7.31 8.11
C LEU A 143 -1.80 -7.11 9.55
N PRO A 144 -1.12 -7.67 10.57
CA PRO A 144 -1.47 -7.39 11.95
C PRO A 144 -1.41 -5.87 12.13
N GLY A 145 -2.57 -5.25 12.30
CA GLY A 145 -2.64 -3.84 12.65
C GLY A 145 -1.88 -3.59 13.95
N PRO A 146 -1.45 -2.35 14.22
CA PRO A 146 -0.80 -2.02 15.47
C PRO A 146 -1.64 -2.57 16.63
N ALA A 147 -0.98 -3.28 17.54
CA ALA A 147 -1.63 -3.83 18.73
C ALA A 147 -2.37 -2.68 19.42
N ARG A 148 -3.68 -2.77 19.55
CA ARG A 148 -4.43 -1.83 20.36
C ARG A 148 -3.92 -1.99 21.79
N GLU A 149 -3.18 -1.03 22.28
CA GLU A 149 -2.99 -0.90 23.71
C GLU A 149 -4.38 -0.75 24.35
N PRO A 150 -4.70 -1.56 25.36
CA PRO A 150 -5.96 -1.43 26.05
C PRO A 150 -6.02 -0.02 26.66
N SER A 151 -6.97 0.78 26.20
CA SER A 151 -7.24 2.07 26.84
C SER A 151 -7.60 1.79 28.29
N GLU A 152 -6.72 2.15 29.23
CA GLU A 152 -7.08 2.23 30.64
C GLU A 152 -8.19 3.27 30.77
N VAL A 153 -9.42 2.76 30.84
CA VAL A 153 -10.56 3.56 31.30
C VAL A 153 -10.38 3.73 32.79
N THR A 154 -9.70 4.81 33.18
CA THR A 154 -9.68 5.25 34.56
C THR A 154 -11.11 5.71 34.93
N ARG A 155 -11.70 5.04 35.89
CA ARG A 155 -12.95 5.42 36.55
C ARG A 155 -12.72 6.63 37.45
#